data_13084d4bed860325efb9d15da7239770
#
_entry.id   13084d4bed860325efb9d15da7239770
#
_cell.length_a   1.000
_cell.length_b   1.000
_cell.length_c   1.000
_cell.angle_alpha   90.00
_cell.angle_beta   90.00
_cell.angle_gamma   90.00
#
_symmetry.space_group_name_H-M   'P 1'
#
loop_
_entity.id
_entity.type
_entity.pdbx_description
1 polymer ?
#
loop_
_entity_poly.entity_id
_entity_poly.type
_entity_poly.pdbx_seq_one_letter_code
_entity_poly.pdbx_strand_id
1 'polypeptide(L)'
;MEWLPETIRGSKKAVTYNFMNGTGKKGNFEIYSFFDSNGKLVKRNMTYNNAGNTTREIKWYTPDSVKTAKSIDGKMKSFTSRNLYQNCFIETNILPEKGYDIHRFVKLKAGQKPQEITYKTAWDSNAPEIEYKNCDRILDGFEGAEFLPVLTAKSSSKRINHIFLNQVKKQELEGIVPPIKIVNRKEAYKHSRELKAIEEQYPNDPKIAGFCDHDGQVYFINDVKSNGSEINNIAHEVQHAKDRSDIERLEHNTFFNTGTFGHRSRAKGIIKEKENPAEYKRISELEKSYNDGTYLSECLNGKHDDVLCEYYANKKGDEEFYKALNIFNKLNSFLFGS
;
A
#
# COMPACT_ATOMS: atom_id res chain seq x y z
N MET A 1 0.93 -10.95 -14.58
CA MET A 1 -0.39 -10.55 -14.01
C MET A 1 -1.41 -11.60 -14.41
N GLU A 2 -1.30 -12.79 -13.79
CA GLU A 2 -2.19 -13.93 -14.04
C GLU A 2 -3.28 -13.97 -12.97
N TRP A 3 -4.43 -13.41 -13.32
CA TRP A 3 -5.66 -13.50 -12.54
C TRP A 3 -6.72 -14.28 -13.35
N LEU A 4 -6.34 -15.44 -13.84
CA LEU A 4 -7.30 -16.37 -14.43
C LEU A 4 -7.38 -17.60 -13.53
N PRO A 5 -8.55 -18.02 -13.06
CA PRO A 5 -8.72 -19.40 -12.67
C PRO A 5 -8.34 -20.26 -13.87
N GLU A 6 -7.43 -21.19 -13.70
CA GLU A 6 -6.83 -21.99 -14.78
C GLU A 6 -7.83 -22.84 -15.59
N THR A 7 -9.10 -22.89 -15.20
CA THR A 7 -10.13 -23.64 -15.94
C THR A 7 -11.48 -22.95 -15.83
N ILE A 8 -11.79 -22.04 -16.76
CA ILE A 8 -13.21 -21.77 -17.04
C ILE A 8 -13.71 -22.90 -17.93
N ARG A 9 -14.18 -23.99 -17.33
CA ARG A 9 -14.93 -25.04 -18.02
C ARG A 9 -16.35 -24.56 -18.25
N GLY A 10 -16.61 -23.88 -19.36
CA GLY A 10 -17.94 -23.38 -19.66
C GLY A 10 -18.08 -22.91 -21.11
N SER A 11 -19.24 -22.42 -21.46
CA SER A 11 -19.53 -21.95 -22.81
C SER A 11 -19.01 -20.54 -23.04
N LYS A 12 -18.55 -20.25 -24.27
CA LYS A 12 -18.19 -18.92 -24.74
C LYS A 12 -19.24 -18.44 -25.75
N LYS A 13 -19.76 -17.24 -25.55
CA LYS A 13 -20.58 -16.53 -26.55
C LYS A 13 -19.83 -15.31 -27.05
N ALA A 14 -19.78 -15.14 -28.38
CA ALA A 14 -19.17 -13.99 -29.04
C ALA A 14 -20.24 -13.25 -29.84
N VAL A 15 -20.24 -11.92 -29.73
CA VAL A 15 -21.10 -11.05 -30.53
C VAL A 15 -20.25 -9.92 -31.04
N THR A 16 -20.34 -9.65 -32.35
CA THR A 16 -19.62 -8.55 -32.99
C THR A 16 -20.63 -7.62 -33.67
N TYR A 17 -20.52 -6.32 -33.38
CA TYR A 17 -21.29 -5.28 -34.03
C TYR A 17 -20.36 -4.37 -34.81
N ASN A 18 -20.68 -4.11 -36.08
CA ASN A 18 -19.99 -3.11 -36.87
C ASN A 18 -20.83 -1.84 -36.94
N PHE A 19 -20.19 -0.69 -36.90
CA PHE A 19 -20.85 0.62 -36.98
C PHE A 19 -20.00 1.62 -37.75
N MET A 20 -20.63 2.70 -38.21
CA MET A 20 -19.93 3.89 -38.66
C MET A 20 -20.10 5.00 -37.64
N ASN A 21 -19.02 5.66 -37.25
CA ASN A 21 -19.10 6.80 -36.35
C ASN A 21 -19.58 8.07 -37.09
N GLY A 22 -19.87 9.14 -36.35
CA GLY A 22 -20.34 10.40 -36.91
C GLY A 22 -19.35 11.09 -37.87
N THR A 23 -18.11 10.61 -38.01
CA THR A 23 -17.10 11.08 -38.97
C THR A 23 -16.97 10.15 -40.19
N GLY A 24 -17.85 9.15 -40.35
CA GLY A 24 -17.82 8.19 -41.45
C GLY A 24 -16.75 7.11 -41.36
N LYS A 25 -16.00 7.03 -40.22
CA LYS A 25 -15.02 5.95 -40.02
C LYS A 25 -15.70 4.70 -39.49
N LYS A 26 -15.30 3.54 -40.01
CA LYS A 26 -15.78 2.24 -39.56
C LYS A 26 -15.19 1.91 -38.17
N GLY A 27 -16.03 1.39 -37.30
CA GLY A 27 -15.63 0.84 -36.01
C GLY A 27 -16.28 -0.51 -35.78
N ASN A 28 -15.81 -1.23 -34.79
CA ASN A 28 -16.45 -2.44 -34.33
C ASN A 28 -16.50 -2.52 -32.80
N PHE A 29 -17.50 -3.26 -32.34
CA PHE A 29 -17.67 -3.57 -30.92
C PHE A 29 -17.77 -5.08 -30.78
N GLU A 30 -16.91 -5.67 -29.98
CA GLU A 30 -16.84 -7.12 -29.75
C GLU A 30 -17.12 -7.41 -28.30
N ILE A 31 -17.99 -8.39 -28.05
CA ILE A 31 -18.31 -8.90 -26.73
C ILE A 31 -18.01 -10.40 -26.68
N TYR A 32 -17.15 -10.80 -25.75
CA TYR A 32 -16.92 -12.20 -25.40
C TYR A 32 -17.42 -12.44 -23.99
N SER A 33 -18.47 -13.25 -23.85
CA SER A 33 -19.04 -13.67 -22.56
C SER A 33 -18.67 -15.11 -22.27
N PHE A 34 -18.18 -15.36 -21.06
CA PHE A 34 -17.77 -16.68 -20.58
C PHE A 34 -18.68 -17.09 -19.43
N PHE A 35 -19.15 -18.32 -19.46
CA PHE A 35 -20.08 -18.87 -18.49
C PHE A 35 -19.45 -20.10 -17.82
N ASP A 36 -19.75 -20.33 -16.54
CA ASP A 36 -19.34 -21.54 -15.83
C ASP A 36 -20.17 -22.77 -16.29
N SER A 37 -19.90 -23.93 -15.68
CA SER A 37 -20.62 -25.18 -15.96
C SER A 37 -22.12 -25.12 -15.66
N ASN A 38 -22.56 -24.20 -14.81
CA ASN A 38 -23.96 -23.98 -14.44
C ASN A 38 -24.63 -22.88 -15.31
N GLY A 39 -23.97 -22.42 -16.35
CA GLY A 39 -24.47 -21.35 -17.22
C GLY A 39 -24.42 -19.95 -16.63
N LYS A 40 -23.76 -19.72 -15.51
CA LYS A 40 -23.62 -18.41 -14.89
C LYS A 40 -22.48 -17.62 -15.55
N LEU A 41 -22.73 -16.35 -15.85
CA LEU A 41 -21.72 -15.44 -16.39
C LEU A 41 -20.59 -15.19 -15.37
N VAL A 42 -19.34 -15.55 -15.72
CA VAL A 42 -18.17 -15.37 -14.85
C VAL A 42 -17.18 -14.33 -15.36
N LYS A 43 -17.18 -14.08 -16.69
CA LYS A 43 -16.32 -13.07 -17.29
C LYS A 43 -16.94 -12.50 -18.56
N ARG A 44 -16.72 -11.20 -18.78
CA ARG A 44 -17.06 -10.53 -20.04
C ARG A 44 -15.89 -9.66 -20.50
N ASN A 45 -15.47 -9.86 -21.73
CA ASN A 45 -14.51 -8.99 -22.41
C ASN A 45 -15.26 -8.18 -23.45
N MET A 46 -15.09 -6.86 -23.43
CA MET A 46 -15.67 -5.95 -24.40
C MET A 46 -14.53 -5.16 -25.02
N THR A 47 -14.48 -5.14 -26.36
CA THR A 47 -13.50 -4.36 -27.11
C THR A 47 -14.26 -3.42 -28.04
N TYR A 48 -13.96 -2.15 -27.96
CA TYR A 48 -14.53 -1.12 -28.78
C TYR A 48 -13.42 -0.44 -29.58
N ASN A 49 -13.44 -0.61 -30.89
CA ASN A 49 -12.50 0.00 -31.82
C ASN A 49 -13.19 1.13 -32.56
N ASN A 50 -12.68 2.35 -32.44
CA ASN A 50 -13.21 3.52 -33.11
C ASN A 50 -12.09 4.45 -33.58
N ALA A 51 -12.02 4.66 -34.89
CA ALA A 51 -11.11 5.65 -35.50
C ALA A 51 -9.63 5.51 -35.10
N GLY A 52 -9.15 4.28 -34.89
CA GLY A 52 -7.75 3.98 -34.52
C GLY A 52 -7.52 3.85 -33.01
N ASN A 53 -8.50 4.15 -32.17
CA ASN A 53 -8.42 3.94 -30.72
C ASN A 53 -9.10 2.63 -30.32
N THR A 54 -8.46 1.85 -29.46
CA THR A 54 -9.01 0.61 -28.93
C THR A 54 -9.30 0.76 -27.45
N THR A 55 -10.59 0.74 -27.07
CA THR A 55 -11.00 0.65 -25.67
C THR A 55 -11.32 -0.81 -25.34
N ARG A 56 -10.70 -1.33 -24.30
CA ARG A 56 -10.99 -2.68 -23.77
C ARG A 56 -11.52 -2.56 -22.35
N GLU A 57 -12.64 -3.24 -22.09
CA GLU A 57 -13.20 -3.41 -20.74
C GLU A 57 -13.35 -4.89 -20.44
N ILE A 58 -12.81 -5.33 -19.30
CA ILE A 58 -12.90 -6.71 -18.82
C ILE A 58 -13.64 -6.69 -17.49
N LYS A 59 -14.72 -7.45 -17.41
CA LYS A 59 -15.49 -7.66 -16.17
C LYS A 59 -15.38 -9.10 -15.70
N TRP A 60 -15.14 -9.28 -14.41
CA TRP A 60 -15.17 -10.56 -13.72
C TRP A 60 -16.32 -10.52 -12.71
N TYR A 61 -17.07 -11.60 -12.65
CA TYR A 61 -18.24 -11.73 -11.78
C TYR A 61 -18.03 -12.88 -10.81
N THR A 62 -18.27 -12.63 -9.54
CA THR A 62 -18.44 -13.66 -8.50
C THR A 62 -19.82 -13.46 -7.85
N PRO A 63 -20.31 -14.37 -6.98
CA PRO A 63 -21.55 -14.12 -6.23
C PRO A 63 -21.53 -12.78 -5.49
N ASP A 64 -20.38 -12.41 -4.94
CA ASP A 64 -20.25 -11.33 -3.98
C ASP A 64 -19.48 -10.12 -4.52
N SER A 65 -18.99 -10.17 -5.77
CA SER A 65 -18.21 -9.06 -6.31
C SER A 65 -18.27 -8.92 -7.82
N VAL A 66 -18.07 -7.69 -8.27
CA VAL A 66 -17.82 -7.36 -9.68
C VAL A 66 -16.51 -6.58 -9.75
N LYS A 67 -15.56 -7.07 -10.56
CA LYS A 67 -14.32 -6.36 -10.85
C LYS A 67 -14.32 -5.92 -12.31
N THR A 68 -13.88 -4.70 -12.57
CA THR A 68 -13.81 -4.13 -13.92
C THR A 68 -12.44 -3.52 -14.15
N ALA A 69 -11.77 -3.92 -15.24
CA ALA A 69 -10.56 -3.26 -15.71
C ALA A 69 -10.85 -2.59 -17.06
N LYS A 70 -10.46 -1.33 -17.19
CA LYS A 70 -10.60 -0.58 -18.44
C LYS A 70 -9.24 -0.09 -18.93
N SER A 71 -8.95 -0.33 -20.20
CA SER A 71 -7.76 0.19 -20.86
C SER A 71 -8.13 0.89 -22.17
N ILE A 72 -7.32 1.87 -22.57
CA ILE A 72 -7.38 2.53 -23.87
C ILE A 72 -6.00 2.42 -24.50
N ASP A 73 -5.92 1.91 -25.73
CA ASP A 73 -4.67 1.68 -26.47
C ASP A 73 -3.61 0.96 -25.63
N GLY A 74 -4.04 -0.08 -24.93
CA GLY A 74 -3.20 -0.90 -24.07
C GLY A 74 -2.83 -0.29 -22.70
N LYS A 75 -3.12 1.00 -22.46
CA LYS A 75 -2.82 1.66 -21.18
C LYS A 75 -4.01 1.52 -20.22
N MET A 76 -3.75 1.08 -18.99
CA MET A 76 -4.77 0.98 -17.94
C MET A 76 -5.28 2.36 -17.55
N LYS A 77 -6.59 2.56 -17.67
CA LYS A 77 -7.29 3.82 -17.31
C LYS A 77 -7.96 3.75 -15.94
N SER A 78 -8.57 2.60 -15.63
CA SER A 78 -9.19 2.39 -14.34
C SER A 78 -9.26 0.91 -13.98
N PHE A 79 -9.26 0.65 -12.69
CA PHE A 79 -9.63 -0.64 -12.13
C PHE A 79 -10.66 -0.39 -11.03
N THR A 80 -11.84 -1.01 -11.15
CA THR A 80 -12.92 -0.93 -10.17
C THR A 80 -13.14 -2.30 -9.56
N SER A 81 -13.21 -2.38 -8.23
CA SER A 81 -13.66 -3.56 -7.50
C SER A 81 -14.87 -3.17 -6.65
N ARG A 82 -15.99 -3.84 -6.85
CA ARG A 82 -17.20 -3.66 -6.05
C ARG A 82 -17.55 -4.95 -5.34
N ASN A 83 -17.49 -4.93 -4.01
CA ASN A 83 -17.93 -6.03 -3.16
C ASN A 83 -19.37 -5.76 -2.73
N LEU A 84 -20.26 -6.74 -2.94
CA LEU A 84 -21.71 -6.65 -2.73
C LEU A 84 -22.07 -7.41 -1.46
N TYR A 85 -22.90 -6.80 -0.63
CA TYR A 85 -23.49 -7.37 0.57
C TYR A 85 -25.00 -7.17 0.52
N GLN A 86 -25.75 -7.83 1.36
CA GLN A 86 -27.21 -7.79 1.30
C GLN A 86 -27.80 -6.36 1.29
N ASN A 87 -27.29 -5.47 2.15
CA ASN A 87 -27.81 -4.12 2.33
C ASN A 87 -26.72 -3.03 2.15
N CYS A 88 -25.57 -3.37 1.58
CA CYS A 88 -24.50 -2.41 1.37
C CYS A 88 -23.52 -2.89 0.29
N PHE A 89 -22.67 -1.99 -0.16
CA PHE A 89 -21.50 -2.36 -0.98
C PHE A 89 -20.31 -1.46 -0.68
N ILE A 90 -19.13 -2.00 -0.92
CA ILE A 90 -17.85 -1.29 -0.92
C ILE A 90 -17.33 -1.26 -2.35
N GLU A 91 -17.07 -0.08 -2.85
CA GLU A 91 -16.49 0.11 -4.19
C GLU A 91 -15.13 0.80 -4.07
N THR A 92 -14.12 0.21 -4.67
CA THR A 92 -12.79 0.80 -4.83
C THR A 92 -12.55 1.07 -6.30
N ASN A 93 -12.19 2.29 -6.63
CA ASN A 93 -11.90 2.75 -7.99
C ASN A 93 -10.49 3.35 -8.05
N ILE A 94 -9.57 2.64 -8.69
CA ILE A 94 -8.17 3.04 -8.87
C ILE A 94 -8.05 3.72 -10.23
N LEU A 95 -7.57 4.94 -10.27
CA LEU A 95 -7.44 5.78 -11.46
C LEU A 95 -5.96 6.14 -11.71
N PRO A 96 -5.16 5.23 -12.30
CA PRO A 96 -3.70 5.36 -12.40
C PRO A 96 -3.23 6.63 -13.10
N GLU A 97 -3.91 7.06 -14.16
CA GLU A 97 -3.53 8.27 -14.90
C GLU A 97 -3.86 9.56 -14.15
N LYS A 98 -4.85 9.51 -13.28
CA LYS A 98 -5.27 10.65 -12.48
C LYS A 98 -4.51 10.76 -11.17
N GLY A 99 -3.78 9.69 -10.77
CA GLY A 99 -3.00 9.67 -9.56
C GLY A 99 -3.83 9.68 -8.27
N TYR A 100 -5.04 9.09 -8.29
CA TYR A 100 -5.83 8.95 -7.07
C TYR A 100 -6.69 7.68 -7.06
N ASP A 101 -7.09 7.30 -5.85
CA ASP A 101 -8.07 6.24 -5.57
C ASP A 101 -9.35 6.86 -5.00
N ILE A 102 -10.50 6.23 -5.32
CA ILE A 102 -11.79 6.56 -4.72
C ILE A 102 -12.36 5.30 -4.07
N HIS A 103 -12.76 5.42 -2.82
CA HIS A 103 -13.45 4.37 -2.07
C HIS A 103 -14.84 4.87 -1.71
N ARG A 104 -15.86 4.06 -1.99
CA ARG A 104 -17.26 4.35 -1.70
C ARG A 104 -17.81 3.26 -0.79
N PHE A 105 -18.32 3.68 0.35
CA PHE A 105 -19.00 2.83 1.33
C PHE A 105 -20.47 3.22 1.29
N VAL A 106 -21.32 2.32 0.78
CA VAL A 106 -22.73 2.63 0.55
C VAL A 106 -23.61 1.68 1.32
N LYS A 107 -24.47 2.23 2.20
CA LYS A 107 -25.49 1.51 2.97
C LYS A 107 -26.85 1.76 2.36
N LEU A 108 -27.57 0.67 2.13
CA LEU A 108 -28.91 0.68 1.54
C LEU A 108 -29.94 0.39 2.64
N LYS A 109 -30.99 1.22 2.71
CA LYS A 109 -32.13 0.98 3.58
C LYS A 109 -33.40 1.07 2.73
N ALA A 110 -34.31 0.09 2.90
CA ALA A 110 -35.58 0.07 2.19
C ALA A 110 -36.37 1.36 2.43
N GLY A 111 -36.85 2.00 1.37
CA GLY A 111 -37.64 3.24 1.43
C GLY A 111 -36.85 4.51 1.80
N GLN A 112 -35.52 4.44 1.94
CA GLN A 112 -34.68 5.60 2.25
C GLN A 112 -33.67 5.86 1.15
N LYS A 113 -33.16 7.09 1.08
CA LYS A 113 -32.00 7.40 0.23
C LYS A 113 -30.76 6.64 0.72
N PRO A 114 -29.90 6.11 -0.19
CA PRO A 114 -28.65 5.49 0.20
C PRO A 114 -27.79 6.43 1.06
N GLN A 115 -27.22 5.90 2.13
CA GLN A 115 -26.19 6.57 2.90
C GLN A 115 -24.83 6.24 2.27
N GLU A 116 -23.99 7.25 2.03
CA GLU A 116 -22.72 7.06 1.35
C GLU A 116 -21.62 7.87 2.01
N ILE A 117 -20.47 7.24 2.14
CA ILE A 117 -19.19 7.89 2.49
C ILE A 117 -18.26 7.66 1.30
N THR A 118 -17.80 8.71 0.67
CA THR A 118 -16.78 8.67 -0.37
C THR A 118 -15.49 9.20 0.19
N TYR A 119 -14.45 8.40 0.06
CA TYR A 119 -13.09 8.69 0.48
C TYR A 119 -12.20 8.71 -0.76
N LYS A 120 -11.59 9.84 -1.06
CA LYS A 120 -10.69 10.03 -2.20
C LYS A 120 -9.30 10.41 -1.72
N THR A 121 -8.29 9.66 -2.13
CA THR A 121 -6.89 9.93 -1.82
C THR A 121 -6.11 10.19 -3.10
N ALA A 122 -5.58 11.38 -3.25
CA ALA A 122 -4.57 11.68 -4.27
C ALA A 122 -3.23 11.10 -3.81
N TRP A 123 -2.46 10.53 -4.76
CA TRP A 123 -1.20 9.84 -4.44
C TRP A 123 -0.04 10.77 -4.08
N ASP A 124 -0.19 12.06 -4.35
CA ASP A 124 0.73 13.15 -4.05
C ASP A 124 0.26 14.04 -2.88
N SER A 125 -0.90 13.73 -2.29
CA SER A 125 -1.51 14.50 -1.22
C SER A 125 -1.55 13.72 0.08
N ASN A 126 -1.33 14.42 1.19
CA ASN A 126 -1.43 13.85 2.54
C ASN A 126 -2.82 14.02 3.18
N ALA A 127 -3.73 14.73 2.49
CA ALA A 127 -5.06 14.99 2.99
C ALA A 127 -6.11 14.32 2.08
N PRO A 128 -6.89 13.34 2.57
CA PRO A 128 -7.99 12.77 1.82
C PRO A 128 -9.15 13.75 1.70
N GLU A 129 -9.86 13.67 0.57
CA GLU A 129 -11.16 14.30 0.42
C GLU A 129 -12.24 13.31 0.89
N ILE A 130 -13.08 13.72 1.83
CA ILE A 130 -14.16 12.88 2.37
C ILE A 130 -15.49 13.56 2.12
N GLU A 131 -16.38 12.86 1.44
CA GLU A 131 -17.75 13.33 1.16
C GLU A 131 -18.76 12.41 1.85
N TYR A 132 -19.75 13.01 2.51
CA TYR A 132 -20.85 12.32 3.19
C TYR A 132 -22.16 12.64 2.53
N LYS A 133 -22.97 11.61 2.22
CA LYS A 133 -24.30 11.76 1.66
C LYS A 133 -25.33 11.02 2.51
N ASN A 134 -26.33 11.74 3.00
CA ASN A 134 -27.43 11.20 3.80
C ASN A 134 -26.97 10.42 5.05
N CYS A 135 -25.83 10.71 5.60
CA CYS A 135 -25.30 10.09 6.81
C CYS A 135 -24.46 11.08 7.64
N ASP A 136 -24.28 10.75 8.90
CA ASP A 136 -23.45 11.54 9.79
C ASP A 136 -21.95 11.41 9.44
N ARG A 137 -21.19 12.43 9.81
CA ARG A 137 -19.74 12.47 9.63
C ARG A 137 -19.06 11.57 10.66
N ILE A 138 -18.47 10.47 10.23
CA ILE A 138 -17.83 9.50 11.12
C ILE A 138 -16.30 9.44 11.00
N LEU A 139 -15.72 10.05 9.96
CA LEU A 139 -14.27 10.05 9.72
C LEU A 139 -13.60 11.40 9.96
N ASP A 140 -14.37 12.47 10.17
CA ASP A 140 -13.81 13.81 10.39
C ASP A 140 -12.89 13.83 11.62
N GLY A 141 -11.71 14.41 11.43
CA GLY A 141 -10.70 14.52 12.48
C GLY A 141 -10.07 13.18 12.89
N PHE A 142 -10.25 12.11 12.11
CA PHE A 142 -9.68 10.81 12.39
C PHE A 142 -8.27 10.70 11.82
N GLU A 143 -7.26 10.65 12.69
CA GLU A 143 -5.88 10.46 12.30
C GLU A 143 -5.68 9.08 11.64
N GLY A 144 -4.93 9.03 10.54
CA GLY A 144 -4.65 7.80 9.81
C GLY A 144 -5.68 7.44 8.72
N ALA A 145 -6.69 8.32 8.47
CA ALA A 145 -7.68 8.10 7.41
C ALA A 145 -7.03 7.95 6.02
N GLU A 146 -5.88 8.54 5.80
CA GLU A 146 -5.08 8.44 4.57
C GLU A 146 -4.62 7.01 4.25
N PHE A 147 -4.59 6.11 5.25
CA PHE A 147 -4.21 4.71 5.07
C PHE A 147 -5.35 3.78 4.69
N LEU A 148 -6.59 4.25 4.75
CA LEU A 148 -7.76 3.42 4.44
C LEU A 148 -7.66 2.68 3.10
N PRO A 149 -7.15 3.26 2.01
CA PRO A 149 -6.98 2.55 0.74
C PRO A 149 -6.17 1.26 0.84
N VAL A 150 -5.18 1.19 1.72
CA VAL A 150 -4.32 0.02 1.90
C VAL A 150 -5.09 -1.14 2.51
N LEU A 151 -6.05 -0.86 3.40
CA LEU A 151 -6.88 -1.88 4.04
C LEU A 151 -7.96 -2.44 3.11
N THR A 152 -8.40 -1.66 2.10
CA THR A 152 -9.55 -1.99 1.27
C THR A 152 -9.22 -2.38 -0.15
N ALA A 153 -7.99 -2.16 -0.61
CA ALA A 153 -7.57 -2.42 -1.97
C ALA A 153 -6.17 -3.07 -2.05
N LYS A 154 -5.89 -3.65 -3.21
CA LYS A 154 -4.58 -4.26 -3.48
C LYS A 154 -3.50 -3.18 -3.60
N SER A 155 -2.36 -3.36 -2.93
CA SER A 155 -1.23 -2.45 -3.02
C SER A 155 -0.67 -2.30 -4.43
N SER A 156 -0.33 -1.07 -4.78
CA SER A 156 0.41 -0.71 -5.97
C SER A 156 1.68 0.05 -5.57
N SER A 157 2.67 0.10 -6.47
CA SER A 157 3.91 0.86 -6.23
C SER A 157 3.64 2.31 -5.85
N LYS A 158 2.61 2.94 -6.41
CA LYS A 158 2.24 4.32 -6.07
C LYS A 158 1.66 4.43 -4.67
N ARG A 159 0.87 3.46 -4.24
CA ARG A 159 0.33 3.40 -2.88
C ARG A 159 1.42 3.15 -1.85
N ILE A 160 2.37 2.26 -2.13
CA ILE A 160 3.56 2.05 -1.30
C ILE A 160 4.35 3.35 -1.14
N ASN A 161 4.60 4.07 -2.24
CA ASN A 161 5.26 5.37 -2.19
C ASN A 161 4.47 6.41 -1.37
N HIS A 162 3.14 6.43 -1.47
CA HIS A 162 2.30 7.34 -0.69
C HIS A 162 2.40 7.06 0.82
N ILE A 163 2.31 5.80 1.24
CA ILE A 163 2.49 5.42 2.65
C ILE A 163 3.88 5.84 3.13
N PHE A 164 4.91 5.54 2.35
CA PHE A 164 6.28 5.91 2.67
C PHE A 164 6.46 7.43 2.86
N LEU A 165 5.98 8.24 1.91
CA LEU A 165 6.08 9.69 1.99
C LEU A 165 5.34 10.26 3.22
N ASN A 166 4.19 9.68 3.58
CA ASN A 166 3.48 10.06 4.80
C ASN A 166 4.28 9.74 6.05
N GLN A 167 4.92 8.55 6.12
CA GLN A 167 5.76 8.18 7.26
C GLN A 167 7.01 9.06 7.35
N VAL A 168 7.67 9.33 6.22
CA VAL A 168 8.82 10.23 6.15
C VAL A 168 8.45 11.62 6.67
N LYS A 169 7.29 12.17 6.26
CA LYS A 169 6.80 13.46 6.73
C LYS A 169 6.46 13.45 8.22
N LYS A 170 5.70 12.46 8.70
CA LYS A 170 5.34 12.33 10.13
C LYS A 170 6.56 12.24 11.04
N GLN A 171 7.64 11.66 10.55
CA GLN A 171 8.90 11.51 11.30
C GLN A 171 9.93 12.60 10.98
N GLU A 172 9.53 13.63 10.21
CA GLU A 172 10.37 14.76 9.83
C GLU A 172 11.66 14.36 9.11
N LEU A 173 11.60 13.38 8.24
CA LEU A 173 12.73 12.84 7.49
C LEU A 173 12.79 13.31 6.03
N GLU A 174 11.98 14.32 5.68
CA GLU A 174 11.95 14.90 4.32
C GLU A 174 13.32 15.44 3.92
N GLY A 175 13.76 15.05 2.72
CA GLY A 175 15.09 15.41 2.22
C GLY A 175 16.27 14.65 2.85
N ILE A 176 16.03 13.82 3.89
CA ILE A 176 17.05 13.01 4.55
C ILE A 176 17.01 11.59 3.99
N VAL A 177 15.88 10.91 4.11
CA VAL A 177 15.72 9.51 3.65
C VAL A 177 15.53 9.48 2.13
N PRO A 178 16.28 8.63 1.41
CA PRO A 178 16.09 8.45 -0.02
C PRO A 178 14.69 7.88 -0.35
N PRO A 179 14.18 8.06 -1.59
CA PRO A 179 12.94 7.45 -2.02
C PRO A 179 12.94 5.93 -1.83
N ILE A 180 11.81 5.37 -1.36
CA ILE A 180 11.68 3.91 -1.17
C ILE A 180 11.95 3.15 -2.47
N LYS A 181 12.66 2.04 -2.36
CA LYS A 181 12.88 1.09 -3.46
C LYS A 181 11.94 -0.10 -3.34
N ILE A 182 11.20 -0.38 -4.40
CA ILE A 182 10.31 -1.54 -4.48
C ILE A 182 11.00 -2.60 -5.31
N VAL A 183 11.35 -3.70 -4.68
CA VAL A 183 12.21 -4.75 -5.26
C VAL A 183 11.53 -6.13 -5.18
N ASN A 184 11.98 -7.07 -5.99
CA ASN A 184 11.64 -8.48 -5.80
C ASN A 184 12.61 -9.15 -4.81
N ARG A 185 12.26 -10.35 -4.32
CA ARG A 185 13.04 -11.09 -3.32
C ARG A 185 14.50 -11.34 -3.74
N LYS A 186 14.70 -11.73 -5.00
CA LYS A 186 16.05 -12.00 -5.53
C LYS A 186 16.93 -10.75 -5.53
N GLU A 187 16.35 -9.60 -5.79
CA GLU A 187 17.02 -8.31 -5.74
C GLU A 187 17.29 -7.89 -4.29
N ALA A 188 16.32 -8.08 -3.39
CA ALA A 188 16.47 -7.81 -1.96
C ALA A 188 17.67 -8.53 -1.36
N TYR A 189 17.89 -9.81 -1.70
CA TYR A 189 19.04 -10.60 -1.22
C TYR A 189 20.41 -10.08 -1.70
N LYS A 190 20.45 -9.26 -2.75
CA LYS A 190 21.70 -8.60 -3.18
C LYS A 190 22.04 -7.40 -2.32
N HIS A 191 21.01 -6.77 -1.73
CA HIS A 191 21.14 -5.59 -0.91
C HIS A 191 21.30 -5.93 0.59
N SER A 192 20.73 -7.04 1.04
CA SER A 192 20.88 -7.51 2.44
C SER A 192 21.21 -9.00 2.48
N ARG A 193 22.44 -9.29 2.98
CA ARG A 193 22.88 -10.67 3.25
C ARG A 193 22.23 -11.21 4.51
N GLU A 194 21.95 -10.35 5.47
CA GLU A 194 21.27 -10.66 6.73
C GLU A 194 19.86 -11.19 6.45
N LEU A 195 19.09 -10.48 5.63
CA LEU A 195 17.76 -10.91 5.19
C LEU A 195 17.80 -12.34 4.63
N LYS A 196 18.77 -12.61 3.74
CA LYS A 196 18.92 -13.93 3.15
C LYS A 196 19.22 -14.99 4.19
N ALA A 197 20.14 -14.71 5.10
CA ALA A 197 20.56 -15.66 6.16
C ALA A 197 19.39 -15.98 7.11
N ILE A 198 18.61 -14.98 7.51
CA ILE A 198 17.43 -15.15 8.39
C ILE A 198 16.39 -16.03 7.71
N GLU A 199 16.05 -15.75 6.45
CA GLU A 199 15.03 -16.52 5.72
C GLU A 199 15.47 -17.94 5.34
N GLU A 200 16.77 -18.18 5.17
CA GLU A 200 17.31 -19.52 4.97
C GLU A 200 17.29 -20.36 6.27
N GLN A 201 17.48 -19.70 7.42
CA GLN A 201 17.41 -20.38 8.72
C GLN A 201 15.96 -20.67 9.15
N TYR A 202 15.02 -19.81 8.80
CA TYR A 202 13.59 -19.94 9.15
C TYR A 202 12.70 -20.04 7.91
N PRO A 203 12.80 -21.12 7.11
CA PRO A 203 12.12 -21.21 5.80
C PRO A 203 10.59 -21.27 5.89
N ASN A 204 10.04 -21.63 7.06
CA ASN A 204 8.61 -21.75 7.32
C ASN A 204 7.99 -20.49 7.95
N ASP A 205 8.81 -19.55 8.36
CA ASP A 205 8.33 -18.32 8.97
C ASP A 205 7.78 -17.34 7.92
N PRO A 206 6.94 -16.38 8.34
CA PRO A 206 6.48 -15.31 7.45
C PRO A 206 7.66 -14.60 6.80
N LYS A 207 7.58 -14.43 5.48
CA LYS A 207 8.63 -13.74 4.73
C LYS A 207 8.71 -12.27 5.12
N ILE A 208 9.93 -11.77 5.35
CA ILE A 208 10.21 -10.37 5.62
C ILE A 208 9.72 -9.52 4.44
N ALA A 209 8.97 -8.47 4.72
CA ALA A 209 8.32 -7.63 3.71
C ALA A 209 9.12 -6.39 3.30
N GLY A 210 10.11 -6.00 4.09
CA GLY A 210 10.97 -4.84 3.85
C GLY A 210 12.23 -4.87 4.69
N PHE A 211 13.11 -3.92 4.48
CA PHE A 211 14.28 -3.66 5.30
C PHE A 211 14.82 -2.25 5.05
N CYS A 212 15.55 -1.73 6.02
CA CYS A 212 16.30 -0.48 5.90
C CYS A 212 17.81 -0.77 5.94
N ASP A 213 18.55 -0.33 4.92
CA ASP A 213 20.00 -0.52 4.88
C ASP A 213 20.78 0.50 5.74
N HIS A 214 22.10 0.37 5.78
CA HIS A 214 22.96 1.27 6.56
C HIS A 214 22.93 2.72 6.10
N ASP A 215 22.63 2.95 4.82
CA ASP A 215 22.52 4.30 4.24
C ASP A 215 21.12 4.90 4.42
N GLY A 216 20.26 4.28 5.23
CA GLY A 216 18.89 4.72 5.46
C GLY A 216 17.96 4.53 4.26
N GLN A 217 18.36 3.72 3.28
CA GLN A 217 17.51 3.39 2.15
C GLN A 217 16.49 2.33 2.58
N VAL A 218 15.22 2.67 2.49
CA VAL A 218 14.11 1.75 2.74
C VAL A 218 13.79 0.94 1.50
N TYR A 219 13.64 -0.36 1.66
CA TYR A 219 13.26 -1.32 0.64
C TYR A 219 11.92 -1.97 1.01
N PHE A 220 11.04 -2.08 0.04
CA PHE A 220 9.80 -2.86 0.14
C PHE A 220 9.83 -4.02 -0.84
N ILE A 221 9.54 -5.24 -0.37
CA ILE A 221 9.60 -6.47 -1.17
C ILE A 221 8.20 -6.78 -1.70
N ASN A 222 8.02 -6.75 -3.02
CA ASN A 222 6.71 -6.77 -3.67
C ASN A 222 6.12 -8.18 -3.91
N ASP A 223 6.78 -9.24 -3.47
CA ASP A 223 6.29 -10.62 -3.58
C ASP A 223 5.42 -11.05 -2.39
N VAL A 224 5.39 -10.25 -1.32
CA VAL A 224 4.55 -10.49 -0.15
C VAL A 224 3.10 -10.13 -0.50
N LYS A 225 2.15 -11.01 -0.12
CA LYS A 225 0.73 -10.73 -0.31
C LYS A 225 0.31 -9.54 0.55
N SER A 226 -0.27 -8.54 -0.10
CA SER A 226 -0.86 -7.41 0.60
C SER A 226 -2.10 -7.84 1.40
N ASN A 227 -2.10 -7.55 2.69
CA ASN A 227 -3.22 -7.76 3.62
C ASN A 227 -3.45 -6.55 4.52
N GLY A 228 -2.95 -5.37 4.13
CA GLY A 228 -2.97 -4.15 4.94
C GLY A 228 -1.73 -3.99 5.83
N SER A 229 -0.86 -4.99 5.91
CA SER A 229 0.38 -4.93 6.72
C SER A 229 1.44 -4.00 6.13
N GLU A 230 1.25 -3.47 4.93
CA GLU A 230 2.17 -2.51 4.32
C GLU A 230 2.36 -1.26 5.16
N ILE A 231 1.32 -0.83 5.86
CA ILE A 231 1.40 0.33 6.76
C ILE A 231 2.37 0.00 7.89
N ASN A 232 2.18 -1.16 8.53
CA ASN A 232 3.05 -1.63 9.60
C ASN A 232 4.50 -1.72 9.10
N ASN A 233 4.72 -2.48 8.04
CA ASN A 233 6.06 -2.75 7.51
C ASN A 233 6.79 -1.47 7.07
N ILE A 234 6.12 -0.56 6.36
CA ILE A 234 6.76 0.68 5.91
C ILE A 234 7.03 1.62 7.09
N ALA A 235 6.12 1.72 8.06
CA ALA A 235 6.33 2.54 9.24
C ALA A 235 7.48 2.00 10.11
N HIS A 236 7.60 0.67 10.23
CA HIS A 236 8.71 -0.02 10.86
C HIS A 236 10.05 0.34 10.18
N GLU A 237 10.15 0.18 8.87
CA GLU A 237 11.41 0.45 8.14
C GLU A 237 11.77 1.95 8.14
N VAL A 238 10.79 2.84 8.10
CA VAL A 238 11.04 4.28 8.23
C VAL A 238 11.51 4.64 9.65
N GLN A 239 11.07 3.89 10.68
CA GLN A 239 11.59 4.07 12.03
C GLN A 239 13.08 3.70 12.11
N HIS A 240 13.53 2.62 11.47
CA HIS A 240 14.95 2.30 11.37
C HIS A 240 15.75 3.41 10.66
N ALA A 241 15.21 3.97 9.57
CA ALA A 241 15.84 5.11 8.90
C ALA A 241 15.93 6.34 9.82
N LYS A 242 14.91 6.56 10.67
CA LYS A 242 14.93 7.62 11.69
C LYS A 242 15.99 7.37 12.74
N ASP A 243 16.06 6.17 13.29
CA ASP A 243 17.04 5.83 14.31
C ASP A 243 18.47 5.99 13.79
N ARG A 244 18.76 5.56 12.56
CA ARG A 244 20.04 5.80 11.89
C ARG A 244 20.33 7.28 11.69
N SER A 245 19.32 8.05 11.26
CA SER A 245 19.44 9.51 11.14
C SER A 245 19.79 10.18 12.47
N ASP A 246 19.15 9.76 13.55
CA ASP A 246 19.40 10.31 14.88
C ASP A 246 20.80 9.90 15.41
N ILE A 247 21.22 8.63 15.18
CA ILE A 247 22.58 8.15 15.51
C ILE A 247 23.63 8.98 14.77
N GLU A 248 23.45 9.23 13.48
CA GLU A 248 24.37 10.04 12.68
C GLU A 248 24.52 11.49 13.18
N ARG A 249 23.55 11.97 13.96
CA ARG A 249 23.56 13.31 14.56
C ARG A 249 24.27 13.38 15.91
N LEU A 250 24.59 12.25 16.53
CA LEU A 250 25.35 12.26 17.79
C LEU A 250 26.70 12.96 17.62
N GLU A 251 27.07 13.78 18.59
CA GLU A 251 28.27 14.61 18.50
C GLU A 251 29.56 13.82 18.28
N HIS A 252 29.66 12.60 18.81
CA HIS A 252 30.83 11.74 18.61
C HIS A 252 30.90 11.13 17.19
N ASN A 253 29.79 11.12 16.42
CA ASN A 253 29.75 10.59 15.05
C ASN A 253 30.06 11.65 13.98
N THR A 254 30.23 12.94 14.34
CA THR A 254 30.39 14.01 13.36
C THR A 254 31.64 13.95 12.53
N PHE A 255 32.69 13.30 13.03
CA PHE A 255 34.01 13.26 12.39
C PHE A 255 34.18 12.05 11.45
N PHE A 256 33.44 10.98 11.65
CA PHE A 256 33.66 9.70 10.98
C PHE A 256 32.66 9.38 9.88
N ASN A 257 31.53 10.04 9.83
CA ASN A 257 30.52 9.73 8.85
C ASN A 257 30.51 10.71 7.70
N THR A 258 31.06 10.30 6.56
CA THR A 258 31.16 11.07 5.32
C THR A 258 30.10 10.70 4.28
N GLY A 259 29.26 9.69 4.57
CA GLY A 259 28.20 9.26 3.65
C GLY A 259 27.14 10.34 3.37
N THR A 260 26.51 10.27 2.20
CA THR A 260 25.48 11.24 1.79
C THR A 260 24.32 11.30 2.76
N PHE A 261 23.95 10.16 3.35
CA PHE A 261 22.89 10.08 4.36
C PHE A 261 23.28 10.83 5.63
N GLY A 262 24.49 10.60 6.17
CA GLY A 262 25.01 11.30 7.35
C GLY A 262 25.09 12.81 7.17
N HIS A 263 25.46 13.31 6.00
CA HIS A 263 25.42 14.73 5.70
C HIS A 263 24.01 15.33 5.77
N ARG A 264 23.03 14.63 5.21
CA ARG A 264 21.62 15.04 5.23
C ARG A 264 21.05 15.01 6.65
N SER A 265 21.38 13.99 7.43
CA SER A 265 20.95 13.85 8.82
C SER A 265 21.47 15.00 9.69
N ARG A 266 22.74 15.37 9.51
CA ARG A 266 23.35 16.49 10.25
C ARG A 266 22.77 17.85 9.92
N ALA A 267 22.15 18.03 8.76
CA ALA A 267 21.42 19.25 8.44
C ALA A 267 20.33 19.59 9.47
N LYS A 268 19.82 18.61 10.22
CA LYS A 268 18.88 18.80 11.36
C LYS A 268 19.56 19.26 12.66
N GLY A 269 20.88 19.37 12.69
CA GLY A 269 21.66 19.74 13.87
C GLY A 269 22.24 18.52 14.60
N ILE A 270 23.26 18.78 15.39
CA ILE A 270 24.01 17.80 16.18
C ILE A 270 23.33 17.62 17.53
N ILE A 271 23.18 16.38 17.97
CA ILE A 271 22.67 16.05 19.30
C ILE A 271 23.85 15.96 20.26
N LYS A 272 23.89 16.87 21.23
CA LYS A 272 24.98 16.96 22.21
C LYS A 272 24.50 16.52 23.60
N GLU A 273 25.33 15.74 24.29
CA GLU A 273 25.01 15.23 25.62
C GLU A 273 24.70 16.37 26.61
N LYS A 274 25.48 17.46 26.58
CA LYS A 274 25.30 18.58 27.48
C LYS A 274 24.02 19.38 27.25
N GLU A 275 23.52 19.42 26.01
CA GLU A 275 22.33 20.19 25.62
C GLU A 275 21.03 19.39 25.82
N ASN A 276 21.07 18.06 25.55
CA ASN A 276 19.93 17.16 25.70
C ASN A 276 20.35 15.77 26.18
N PRO A 277 20.71 15.61 27.47
CA PRO A 277 21.30 14.37 27.99
C PRO A 277 20.35 13.17 27.88
N ALA A 278 19.03 13.36 28.02
CA ALA A 278 18.06 12.26 27.95
C ALA A 278 17.94 11.71 26.52
N GLU A 279 17.86 12.58 25.53
CA GLU A 279 17.80 12.20 24.12
C GLU A 279 19.12 11.56 23.66
N TYR A 280 20.24 12.20 24.02
CA TYR A 280 21.58 11.67 23.75
C TYR A 280 21.74 10.23 24.29
N LYS A 281 21.38 10.00 25.56
CA LYS A 281 21.43 8.69 26.18
C LYS A 281 20.60 7.67 25.42
N ARG A 282 19.32 8.00 25.10
CA ARG A 282 18.40 7.12 24.37
C ARG A 282 18.98 6.71 23.01
N ILE A 283 19.52 7.68 22.24
CA ILE A 283 20.06 7.42 20.92
C ILE A 283 21.38 6.66 20.98
N SER A 284 22.22 6.90 22.01
CA SER A 284 23.43 6.12 22.23
C SER A 284 23.14 4.65 22.60
N GLU A 285 22.04 4.39 23.28
CA GLU A 285 21.58 3.03 23.53
C GLU A 285 21.11 2.34 22.24
N LEU A 286 20.41 3.07 21.36
CA LEU A 286 20.07 2.58 20.02
C LEU A 286 21.31 2.31 19.17
N GLU A 287 22.30 3.21 19.18
CA GLU A 287 23.56 3.03 18.46
C GLU A 287 24.26 1.75 18.88
N LYS A 288 24.31 1.44 20.18
CA LYS A 288 24.86 0.19 20.68
C LYS A 288 24.10 -1.02 20.14
N SER A 289 22.75 -0.96 20.13
CA SER A 289 21.90 -2.02 19.59
C SER A 289 22.18 -2.34 18.12
N TYR A 290 22.60 -1.34 17.32
CA TYR A 290 22.98 -1.57 15.93
C TYR A 290 24.44 -2.04 15.75
N ASN A 291 25.35 -1.65 16.64
CA ASN A 291 26.80 -1.74 16.41
C ASN A 291 27.52 -2.80 17.26
N ASP A 292 26.88 -3.36 18.29
CA ASP A 292 27.52 -4.33 19.18
C ASP A 292 27.72 -5.72 18.57
N GLY A 293 27.26 -5.91 17.32
CA GLY A 293 27.38 -7.18 16.58
C GLY A 293 26.41 -8.27 17.04
N THR A 294 25.58 -8.00 18.05
CA THR A 294 24.59 -8.97 18.55
C THR A 294 23.34 -9.02 17.72
N TYR A 295 23.00 -7.94 17.00
CA TYR A 295 21.78 -7.81 16.20
C TYR A 295 21.50 -9.05 15.32
N LEU A 296 22.44 -9.38 14.42
CA LEU A 296 22.27 -10.53 13.53
C LEU A 296 22.22 -11.84 14.33
N SER A 297 23.05 -11.99 15.35
CA SER A 297 23.08 -13.15 16.21
C SER A 297 21.74 -13.36 16.95
N GLU A 298 21.14 -12.31 17.48
CA GLU A 298 19.85 -12.37 18.16
C GLU A 298 18.71 -12.65 17.19
N CYS A 299 18.71 -12.04 16.00
CA CYS A 299 17.76 -12.37 14.93
C CYS A 299 17.84 -13.85 14.53
N LEU A 300 19.04 -14.39 14.37
CA LEU A 300 19.27 -15.80 14.06
C LEU A 300 18.90 -16.75 15.21
N ASN A 301 18.81 -16.27 16.43
CA ASN A 301 18.37 -17.03 17.62
C ASN A 301 16.86 -16.88 17.91
N GLY A 302 16.08 -16.25 17.01
CA GLY A 302 14.66 -16.03 17.18
C GLY A 302 14.30 -14.94 18.20
N LYS A 303 15.24 -14.07 18.55
CA LYS A 303 15.07 -12.96 19.51
C LYS A 303 15.01 -11.59 18.82
N HIS A 304 14.61 -11.56 17.56
CA HIS A 304 14.56 -10.34 16.78
C HIS A 304 13.78 -9.22 17.47
N ASP A 305 12.61 -9.53 18.01
CA ASP A 305 11.73 -8.53 18.66
C ASP A 305 12.25 -8.02 20.02
N ASP A 306 13.22 -8.71 20.62
CA ASP A 306 13.85 -8.32 21.89
C ASP A 306 14.96 -7.28 21.68
N VAL A 307 15.44 -7.09 20.44
CA VAL A 307 16.46 -6.09 20.13
C VAL A 307 15.85 -4.69 20.21
N LEU A 308 16.52 -3.77 20.90
CA LEU A 308 15.98 -2.44 21.20
C LEU A 308 15.51 -1.66 19.97
N CYS A 309 16.27 -1.71 18.87
CA CYS A 309 15.89 -1.03 17.62
C CYS A 309 14.64 -1.66 17.00
N GLU A 310 14.52 -2.98 17.02
CA GLU A 310 13.34 -3.70 16.54
C GLU A 310 12.10 -3.43 17.39
N TYR A 311 12.27 -3.38 18.72
CA TYR A 311 11.18 -3.02 19.63
C TYR A 311 10.56 -1.66 19.29
N TYR A 312 11.37 -0.63 19.05
CA TYR A 312 10.86 0.70 18.67
C TYR A 312 10.24 0.70 17.28
N ALA A 313 10.83 -0.02 16.32
CA ALA A 313 10.32 -0.12 14.97
C ALA A 313 8.99 -0.88 14.94
N ASN A 314 8.86 -2.02 15.64
CA ASN A 314 7.62 -2.79 15.78
C ASN A 314 6.53 -1.96 16.43
N LYS A 315 6.83 -1.28 17.54
CA LYS A 315 5.90 -0.37 18.21
C LYS A 315 5.37 0.69 17.26
N LYS A 316 6.24 1.31 16.45
CA LYS A 316 5.84 2.33 15.48
C LYS A 316 4.97 1.76 14.37
N GLY A 317 5.34 0.60 13.84
CA GLY A 317 4.54 -0.12 12.84
C GLY A 317 3.13 -0.42 13.33
N ASP A 318 3.02 -0.96 14.53
CA ASP A 318 1.74 -1.31 15.16
C ASP A 318 0.87 -0.07 15.41
N GLU A 319 1.43 1.02 15.93
CA GLU A 319 0.70 2.27 16.15
C GLU A 319 0.02 2.77 14.87
N GLU A 320 0.74 2.81 13.76
CA GLU A 320 0.21 3.27 12.48
C GLU A 320 -0.81 2.29 11.90
N PHE A 321 -0.58 1.00 12.04
CA PHE A 321 -1.53 -0.03 11.61
C PHE A 321 -2.85 0.03 12.40
N TYR A 322 -2.80 0.12 13.73
CA TYR A 322 -3.99 0.20 14.57
C TYR A 322 -4.80 1.48 14.34
N LYS A 323 -4.16 2.60 14.02
CA LYS A 323 -4.86 3.83 13.60
C LYS A 323 -5.72 3.56 12.35
N ALA A 324 -5.14 2.93 11.32
CA ALA A 324 -5.86 2.60 10.09
C ALA A 324 -6.97 1.56 10.33
N LEU A 325 -6.69 0.52 11.13
CA LEU A 325 -7.66 -0.51 11.47
C LEU A 325 -8.88 0.06 12.22
N ASN A 326 -8.68 1.02 13.08
CA ASN A 326 -9.74 1.67 13.83
C ASN A 326 -10.71 2.44 12.90
N ILE A 327 -10.18 3.10 11.86
CA ILE A 327 -11.01 3.74 10.82
C ILE A 327 -11.81 2.68 10.06
N PHE A 328 -11.17 1.58 9.69
CA PHE A 328 -11.83 0.48 9.00
C PHE A 328 -12.96 -0.13 9.84
N ASN A 329 -12.75 -0.31 11.14
CA ASN A 329 -13.78 -0.79 12.06
C ASN A 329 -14.95 0.18 12.17
N LYS A 330 -14.72 1.50 12.20
CA LYS A 330 -15.80 2.50 12.15
C LYS A 330 -16.62 2.40 10.86
N LEU A 331 -15.97 2.19 9.72
CA LEU A 331 -16.67 2.00 8.44
C LEU A 331 -17.46 0.69 8.42
N ASN A 332 -16.91 -0.39 8.98
CA ASN A 332 -17.64 -1.65 9.13
C ASN A 332 -18.87 -1.48 10.03
N SER A 333 -18.75 -0.81 11.17
CA SER A 333 -19.88 -0.48 12.03
C SER A 333 -20.93 0.37 11.31
N PHE A 334 -20.51 1.36 10.52
CA PHE A 334 -21.42 2.13 9.67
C PHE A 334 -22.18 1.24 8.68
N LEU A 335 -21.49 0.31 8.00
CA LEU A 335 -22.11 -0.52 6.95
C LEU A 335 -23.01 -1.62 7.50
N PHE A 336 -22.52 -2.36 8.50
CA PHE A 336 -23.13 -3.62 8.92
C PHE A 336 -23.88 -3.51 10.26
N GLY A 337 -23.64 -2.43 11.01
CA GLY A 337 -24.13 -2.27 12.36
C GLY A 337 -23.32 -3.13 13.35
N SER A 338 -23.05 -2.67 14.52
CA SER A 338 -22.57 -3.46 15.68
C SER A 338 -23.73 -3.80 16.56
#